data_708f3369e578c13e7b5a749a673efdbc
#
_entry.id   708f3369e578c13e7b5a749a673efdbc
#
_cell.length_a   1.000
_cell.length_b   1.000
_cell.length_c   1.000
_cell.angle_alpha   90.00
_cell.angle_beta   90.00
_cell.angle_gamma   90.00
#
_symmetry.space_group_name_H-M   'P 1'
#
loop_
_entity.id
_entity.type
_entity.pdbx_description
1 polymer ?
#
loop_
_entity_poly.entity_id
_entity_poly.type
_entity_poly.pdbx_seq_one_letter_code
_entity_poly.pdbx_strand_id
1 'polypeptide(L)'
;VLLKLNSLSASVEGQRYQTGMLNGFKGLMGRIILLSVIISLFFTFLIIYRKHVFDDWKMVLLICIIFFVQIALTHVIVIRMEWSEYLVPITMVAMTLTILFDARMGFIATTSLAILMGIMMGQNIDLVIVSLFTSTIAIYNIRKLRKRSQLFITMFSLMAASIIVIIGIGLFKENSFAMVLRDMQFLLLNSILAPILTYGLVGLLEMVFEVTNDLTLIELLDFDHPLLKEAQRKTNGTFNHSIVVGNLAEACAKAIGAHSLLCRVGAYYHDIGKMAKSEYFIENQFRDNNKHDKITNTMSAKIIRSHVNEGLRLADEHGIPKIVSDFIPMHHGTARVEYFYRLALKDAEENGTKVDESAYRYPGPKPNTKETGILMICDAVEGAVRSIREPDIFKIEAMIDKIIKEKIADGQLNDCPLTLDELNKIKGSVDGTSGMLPVLRGIYHIRVEYPDDPKNISNK
;
A
#
# COMPACT_ATOMS: atom_id res chain seq x y z
N VAL A 1 44.46 -1.38 -68.75
CA VAL A 1 44.84 -1.44 -67.32
C VAL A 1 43.97 -0.53 -66.49
N LEU A 2 43.80 0.77 -66.81
CA LEU A 2 43.04 1.75 -66.06
C LEU A 2 41.52 1.39 -65.91
N LEU A 3 40.89 0.89 -66.95
CA LEU A 3 39.51 0.42 -66.93
C LEU A 3 39.29 -0.78 -66.01
N LYS A 4 40.25 -1.66 -65.93
CA LYS A 4 40.19 -2.82 -65.02
C LYS A 4 40.42 -2.46 -63.56
N LEU A 5 41.26 -1.41 -63.31
CA LEU A 5 41.45 -0.85 -61.97
C LEU A 5 40.21 -0.11 -61.48
N ASN A 6 39.56 0.67 -62.30
CA ASN A 6 38.30 1.37 -61.94
C ASN A 6 37.12 0.37 -61.70
N SER A 7 37.05 -0.70 -62.46
CA SER A 7 36.03 -1.72 -62.21
C SER A 7 36.27 -2.55 -60.94
N LEU A 8 37.56 -2.78 -60.61
CA LEU A 8 37.93 -3.43 -59.32
C LEU A 8 37.69 -2.52 -58.14
N SER A 9 38.00 -1.20 -58.20
CA SER A 9 37.73 -0.27 -57.10
C SER A 9 36.23 -0.13 -56.83
N ALA A 10 35.41 0.00 -57.89
CA ALA A 10 33.96 0.07 -57.77
C ALA A 10 33.32 -1.23 -57.16
N SER A 11 33.89 -2.42 -57.52
CA SER A 11 33.45 -3.68 -56.92
C SER A 11 33.84 -3.82 -55.44
N VAL A 12 35.02 -3.34 -55.03
CA VAL A 12 35.47 -3.34 -53.65
C VAL A 12 34.70 -2.36 -52.80
N GLU A 13 34.37 -1.15 -53.30
CA GLU A 13 33.50 -0.20 -52.61
C GLU A 13 32.09 -0.72 -52.47
N GLY A 14 31.53 -1.33 -53.52
CA GLY A 14 30.20 -1.95 -53.44
C GLY A 14 30.15 -3.10 -52.42
N GLN A 15 31.18 -3.94 -52.35
CA GLN A 15 31.29 -5.00 -51.33
C GLN A 15 31.45 -4.43 -49.92
N ARG A 16 32.22 -3.38 -49.73
CA ARG A 16 32.36 -2.66 -48.41
C ARG A 16 31.04 -2.06 -47.98
N TYR A 17 30.29 -1.46 -48.90
CA TYR A 17 28.98 -0.88 -48.60
C TYR A 17 27.97 -1.97 -48.21
N GLN A 18 27.88 -3.07 -48.97
CA GLN A 18 27.00 -4.19 -48.65
C GLN A 18 27.37 -4.87 -47.34
N THR A 19 28.67 -5.06 -47.07
CA THR A 19 29.14 -5.64 -45.80
C THR A 19 28.84 -4.71 -44.62
N GLY A 20 28.99 -3.38 -44.79
CA GLY A 20 28.64 -2.38 -43.81
C GLY A 20 27.14 -2.34 -43.47
N MET A 21 26.28 -2.40 -44.52
CA MET A 21 24.82 -2.50 -44.35
C MET A 21 24.40 -3.78 -43.62
N LEU A 22 24.98 -4.93 -44.05
CA LEU A 22 24.65 -6.23 -43.46
C LEU A 22 25.09 -6.32 -41.99
N ASN A 23 26.26 -5.75 -41.64
CA ASN A 23 26.73 -5.69 -40.27
C ASN A 23 25.90 -4.70 -39.41
N GLY A 24 25.47 -3.59 -39.99
CA GLY A 24 24.52 -2.66 -39.34
C GLY A 24 23.19 -3.35 -39.08
N PHE A 25 22.63 -4.10 -40.03
CA PHE A 25 21.40 -4.85 -39.84
C PHE A 25 21.53 -5.96 -38.79
N LYS A 26 22.62 -6.75 -38.82
CA LYS A 26 22.88 -7.76 -37.77
C LYS A 26 23.00 -7.15 -36.39
N GLY A 27 23.68 -6.01 -36.26
CA GLY A 27 23.80 -5.28 -35.00
C GLY A 27 22.44 -4.77 -34.49
N LEU A 28 21.59 -4.24 -35.39
CA LEU A 28 20.23 -3.82 -35.03
C LEU A 28 19.36 -5.00 -34.60
N MET A 29 19.37 -6.10 -35.34
CA MET A 29 18.63 -7.32 -34.98
C MET A 29 19.07 -7.88 -33.62
N GLY A 30 20.39 -7.92 -33.35
CA GLY A 30 20.93 -8.36 -32.07
C GLY A 30 20.43 -7.49 -30.91
N ARG A 31 20.43 -6.16 -31.08
CA ARG A 31 19.86 -5.24 -30.08
C ARG A 31 18.38 -5.48 -29.84
N ILE A 32 17.56 -5.61 -30.90
CA ILE A 32 16.12 -5.88 -30.79
C ILE A 32 15.88 -7.18 -30.02
N ILE A 33 16.61 -8.24 -30.31
CA ILE A 33 16.47 -9.53 -29.61
C ILE A 33 16.80 -9.36 -28.11
N LEU A 34 17.92 -8.73 -27.77
CA LEU A 34 18.32 -8.52 -26.37
C LEU A 34 17.30 -7.65 -25.61
N LEU A 35 16.83 -6.58 -26.22
CA LEU A 35 15.79 -5.72 -25.64
C LEU A 35 14.49 -6.49 -25.40
N SER A 36 14.07 -7.31 -26.38
CA SER A 36 12.87 -8.14 -26.25
C SER A 36 13.00 -9.17 -25.13
N VAL A 37 14.17 -9.76 -24.94
CA VAL A 37 14.43 -10.69 -23.83
C VAL A 37 14.31 -9.98 -22.47
N ILE A 38 14.91 -8.79 -22.32
CA ILE A 38 14.85 -8.03 -21.06
C ILE A 38 13.42 -7.64 -20.74
N ILE A 39 12.68 -7.11 -21.73
CA ILE A 39 11.28 -6.74 -21.57
C ILE A 39 10.43 -7.97 -21.22
N SER A 40 10.65 -9.09 -21.88
CA SER A 40 9.94 -10.35 -21.59
C SER A 40 10.21 -10.84 -20.18
N LEU A 41 11.45 -10.79 -19.70
CA LEU A 41 11.81 -11.14 -18.31
C LEU A 41 11.11 -10.23 -17.30
N PHE A 42 11.04 -8.94 -17.57
CA PHE A 42 10.34 -8.00 -16.70
C PHE A 42 8.83 -8.29 -16.63
N PHE A 43 8.17 -8.51 -17.77
CA PHE A 43 6.76 -8.89 -17.79
C PHE A 43 6.50 -10.25 -17.15
N THR A 44 7.38 -11.22 -17.35
CA THR A 44 7.32 -12.53 -16.66
C THR A 44 7.37 -12.35 -15.14
N PHE A 45 8.24 -11.46 -14.63
CA PHE A 45 8.24 -11.11 -13.21
C PHE A 45 6.90 -10.52 -12.74
N LEU A 46 6.28 -9.63 -13.52
CA LEU A 46 4.96 -9.08 -13.18
C LEU A 46 3.90 -10.19 -13.11
N ILE A 47 3.84 -11.06 -14.10
CA ILE A 47 2.85 -12.14 -14.17
C ILE A 47 2.99 -13.10 -12.97
N ILE A 48 4.21 -13.49 -12.62
CA ILE A 48 4.45 -14.49 -11.57
C ILE A 48 4.35 -13.88 -10.17
N TYR A 49 4.96 -12.72 -9.94
CA TYR A 49 5.14 -12.17 -8.59
C TYR A 49 4.26 -10.96 -8.28
N ARG A 50 3.68 -10.32 -9.31
CA ARG A 50 2.88 -9.10 -9.18
C ARG A 50 1.63 -9.14 -10.05
N LYS A 51 0.95 -10.29 -10.03
CA LYS A 51 -0.21 -10.54 -10.87
C LYS A 51 -1.28 -9.42 -10.76
N HIS A 52 -1.56 -8.92 -9.56
CA HIS A 52 -2.49 -7.81 -9.33
C HIS A 52 -2.09 -6.51 -10.05
N VAL A 53 -0.77 -6.22 -10.18
CA VAL A 53 -0.28 -5.08 -10.96
C VAL A 53 -0.42 -5.35 -12.45
N PHE A 54 -0.16 -6.59 -12.89
CA PHE A 54 -0.27 -7.00 -14.29
C PHE A 54 -1.73 -7.02 -14.78
N ASP A 55 -2.65 -7.45 -13.94
CA ASP A 55 -4.09 -7.52 -14.27
C ASP A 55 -4.75 -6.12 -14.31
N ASP A 56 -4.13 -5.12 -13.70
CA ASP A 56 -4.57 -3.72 -13.77
C ASP A 56 -3.87 -2.97 -14.93
N TRP A 57 -4.59 -2.74 -16.01
CA TRP A 57 -4.05 -2.05 -17.18
C TRP A 57 -3.55 -0.63 -16.88
N LYS A 58 -4.13 0.09 -15.89
CA LYS A 58 -3.67 1.42 -15.47
C LYS A 58 -2.26 1.34 -14.87
N MET A 59 -2.00 0.32 -14.05
CA MET A 59 -0.68 0.10 -13.43
C MET A 59 0.37 -0.29 -14.47
N VAL A 60 0.02 -1.15 -15.42
CA VAL A 60 0.92 -1.50 -16.54
C VAL A 60 1.23 -0.27 -17.39
N LEU A 61 0.21 0.54 -17.72
CA LEU A 61 0.38 1.78 -18.46
C LEU A 61 1.30 2.77 -17.72
N LEU A 62 1.11 2.93 -16.43
CA LEU A 62 1.97 3.75 -15.56
C LEU A 62 3.44 3.35 -15.68
N ILE A 63 3.73 2.06 -15.54
CA ILE A 63 5.10 1.52 -15.65
C ILE A 63 5.67 1.78 -17.06
N CYS A 64 4.89 1.54 -18.11
CA CYS A 64 5.29 1.81 -19.49
C CYS A 64 5.60 3.30 -19.73
N ILE A 65 4.79 4.20 -19.18
CA ILE A 65 5.03 5.65 -19.26
C ILE A 65 6.33 6.03 -18.55
N ILE A 66 6.57 5.52 -17.34
CA ILE A 66 7.81 5.79 -16.60
C ILE A 66 9.03 5.33 -17.41
N PHE A 67 8.99 4.12 -18.00
CA PHE A 67 10.07 3.61 -18.84
C PHE A 67 10.27 4.45 -20.10
N PHE A 68 9.17 4.79 -20.78
CA PHE A 68 9.23 5.63 -21.98
C PHE A 68 9.81 7.01 -21.69
N VAL A 69 9.34 7.67 -20.63
CA VAL A 69 9.86 8.99 -20.21
C VAL A 69 11.35 8.90 -19.89
N GLN A 70 11.79 7.85 -19.21
CA GLN A 70 13.20 7.64 -18.89
C GLN A 70 14.06 7.46 -20.15
N ILE A 71 13.60 6.65 -21.12
CA ILE A 71 14.29 6.45 -22.39
C ILE A 71 14.35 7.75 -23.18
N ALA A 72 13.25 8.51 -23.23
CA ALA A 72 13.18 9.81 -23.89
C ALA A 72 14.13 10.83 -23.24
N LEU A 73 14.17 10.92 -21.91
CA LEU A 73 15.08 11.77 -21.17
C LEU A 73 16.55 11.40 -21.46
N THR A 74 16.87 10.12 -21.50
CA THR A 74 18.22 9.67 -21.85
C THR A 74 18.60 10.09 -23.25
N HIS A 75 17.72 9.90 -24.22
CA HIS A 75 17.96 10.34 -25.60
C HIS A 75 18.21 11.85 -25.67
N VAL A 76 17.41 12.64 -24.96
CA VAL A 76 17.57 14.11 -24.94
C VAL A 76 18.91 14.48 -24.28
N ILE A 77 19.22 13.95 -23.12
CA ILE A 77 20.45 14.30 -22.37
C ILE A 77 21.71 13.88 -23.13
N VAL A 78 21.75 12.64 -23.59
CA VAL A 78 23.01 12.08 -24.14
C VAL A 78 23.16 12.37 -25.63
N ILE A 79 22.07 12.24 -26.42
CA ILE A 79 22.16 12.33 -27.89
C ILE A 79 21.88 13.76 -28.40
N ARG A 80 20.95 14.50 -27.79
CA ARG A 80 20.61 15.85 -28.27
C ARG A 80 21.43 16.93 -27.62
N MET A 81 21.68 16.83 -26.30
CA MET A 81 22.45 17.83 -25.55
C MET A 81 23.94 17.48 -25.47
N GLU A 82 24.33 16.26 -25.83
CA GLU A 82 25.70 15.74 -25.74
C GLU A 82 26.29 15.87 -24.32
N TRP A 83 25.39 15.77 -23.31
CA TRP A 83 25.79 15.80 -21.90
C TRP A 83 26.22 14.43 -21.44
N SER A 84 26.88 14.37 -20.26
CA SER A 84 27.34 13.12 -19.69
C SER A 84 26.18 12.16 -19.39
N GLU A 85 26.36 10.88 -19.74
CA GLU A 85 25.44 9.80 -19.42
C GLU A 85 25.20 9.64 -17.90
N TYR A 86 26.11 10.09 -17.07
CA TYR A 86 25.97 10.08 -15.61
C TYR A 86 24.93 11.09 -15.08
N LEU A 87 24.45 11.98 -15.91
CA LEU A 87 23.33 12.89 -15.57
C LEU A 87 21.96 12.23 -15.78
N VAL A 88 21.91 11.07 -16.46
CA VAL A 88 20.67 10.32 -16.70
C VAL A 88 20.06 9.83 -15.37
N PRO A 89 18.83 10.27 -15.00
CA PRO A 89 18.31 10.03 -13.65
C PRO A 89 17.62 8.65 -13.51
N ILE A 90 18.35 7.55 -13.77
CA ILE A 90 17.78 6.19 -13.62
C ILE A 90 17.36 5.93 -12.18
N THR A 91 18.07 6.50 -11.20
CA THR A 91 17.73 6.42 -9.78
C THR A 91 16.35 7.01 -9.47
N MET A 92 15.88 8.00 -10.25
CA MET A 92 14.52 8.54 -10.14
C MET A 92 13.47 7.45 -10.38
N VAL A 93 13.66 6.61 -11.41
CA VAL A 93 12.74 5.49 -11.71
C VAL A 93 12.74 4.48 -10.57
N ALA A 94 13.92 4.15 -10.04
CA ALA A 94 14.07 3.26 -8.88
C ALA A 94 13.24 3.75 -7.68
N MET A 95 13.39 5.02 -7.35
CA MET A 95 12.69 5.66 -6.24
C MET A 95 11.18 5.75 -6.50
N THR A 96 10.77 6.20 -7.68
CA THR A 96 9.35 6.33 -8.06
C THR A 96 8.63 4.99 -7.93
N LEU A 97 9.16 3.92 -8.54
CA LEU A 97 8.53 2.60 -8.49
C LEU A 97 8.61 1.96 -7.10
N THR A 98 9.60 2.30 -6.28
CA THR A 98 9.67 1.86 -4.88
C THR A 98 8.59 2.52 -4.03
N ILE A 99 8.30 3.80 -4.24
CA ILE A 99 7.28 4.55 -3.50
C ILE A 99 5.88 4.11 -3.92
N LEU A 100 5.63 3.98 -5.24
CA LEU A 100 4.31 3.65 -5.77
C LEU A 100 3.93 2.18 -5.58
N PHE A 101 4.90 1.27 -5.52
CA PHE A 101 4.67 -0.17 -5.38
C PHE A 101 5.44 -0.74 -4.18
N ASP A 102 6.68 -1.15 -4.39
CA ASP A 102 7.57 -1.64 -3.34
C ASP A 102 9.05 -1.72 -3.80
N ALA A 103 9.95 -2.02 -2.84
CA ALA A 103 11.38 -2.13 -3.11
C ALA A 103 11.74 -3.23 -4.13
N ARG A 104 10.98 -4.33 -4.20
CA ARG A 104 11.24 -5.43 -5.16
C ARG A 104 10.92 -4.97 -6.56
N MET A 105 9.79 -4.29 -6.72
CA MET A 105 9.38 -3.71 -8.01
C MET A 105 10.39 -2.67 -8.48
N GLY A 106 10.79 -1.74 -7.60
CA GLY A 106 11.81 -0.73 -7.90
C GLY A 106 13.13 -1.36 -8.34
N PHE A 107 13.61 -2.41 -7.65
CA PHE A 107 14.88 -3.07 -7.97
C PHE A 107 14.85 -3.79 -9.31
N ILE A 108 13.83 -4.62 -9.58
CA ILE A 108 13.74 -5.40 -10.84
C ILE A 108 13.53 -4.47 -12.03
N ALA A 109 12.64 -3.48 -11.92
CA ALA A 109 12.41 -2.51 -12.99
C ALA A 109 13.67 -1.71 -13.32
N THR A 110 14.38 -1.24 -12.29
CA THR A 110 15.62 -0.48 -12.48
C THR A 110 16.74 -1.33 -13.05
N THR A 111 16.85 -2.59 -12.63
CA THR A 111 17.82 -3.53 -13.20
C THR A 111 17.54 -3.74 -14.69
N SER A 112 16.28 -4.01 -15.04
CA SER A 112 15.88 -4.16 -16.44
C SER A 112 16.17 -2.90 -17.25
N LEU A 113 15.85 -1.74 -16.71
CA LEU A 113 16.07 -0.46 -17.37
C LEU A 113 17.56 -0.12 -17.51
N ALA A 114 18.38 -0.33 -16.48
CA ALA A 114 19.83 -0.08 -16.52
C ALA A 114 20.51 -0.93 -17.60
N ILE A 115 20.18 -2.23 -17.68
CA ILE A 115 20.72 -3.12 -18.72
C ILE A 115 20.25 -2.68 -20.11
N LEU A 116 18.96 -2.35 -20.26
CA LEU A 116 18.39 -1.83 -21.50
C LEU A 116 19.13 -0.57 -21.97
N MET A 117 19.35 0.39 -21.06
CA MET A 117 20.07 1.62 -21.35
C MET A 117 21.52 1.37 -21.71
N GLY A 118 22.21 0.47 -20.97
CA GLY A 118 23.60 0.09 -21.28
C GLY A 118 23.76 -0.49 -22.70
N ILE A 119 22.79 -1.33 -23.14
CA ILE A 119 22.78 -1.88 -24.51
C ILE A 119 22.53 -0.75 -25.55
N MET A 120 21.57 0.13 -25.27
CA MET A 120 21.25 1.26 -26.16
C MET A 120 22.40 2.25 -26.31
N MET A 121 23.17 2.48 -25.25
CA MET A 121 24.34 3.41 -25.21
C MET A 121 25.65 2.74 -25.66
N GLY A 122 25.56 1.73 -26.53
CA GLY A 122 26.78 1.12 -27.12
C GLY A 122 27.54 0.19 -26.19
N GLN A 123 26.83 -0.58 -25.36
CA GLN A 123 27.36 -1.54 -24.37
C GLN A 123 28.12 -0.84 -23.23
N ASN A 124 27.61 0.31 -22.77
CA ASN A 124 28.19 1.06 -21.66
C ASN A 124 27.94 0.36 -20.32
N ILE A 125 28.89 -0.47 -19.89
CA ILE A 125 28.80 -1.22 -18.64
C ILE A 125 28.97 -0.32 -17.40
N ASP A 126 29.66 0.82 -17.53
CA ASP A 126 29.86 1.76 -16.42
C ASP A 126 28.51 2.37 -16.01
N LEU A 127 27.71 2.78 -17.00
CA LEU A 127 26.37 3.28 -16.75
C LEU A 127 25.51 2.24 -16.02
N VAL A 128 25.62 0.96 -16.40
CA VAL A 128 24.88 -0.14 -15.73
C VAL A 128 25.34 -0.27 -14.28
N ILE A 129 26.63 -0.32 -14.01
CA ILE A 129 27.19 -0.48 -12.66
C ILE A 129 26.78 0.72 -11.78
N VAL A 130 26.98 1.94 -12.25
CA VAL A 130 26.62 3.16 -11.55
C VAL A 130 25.14 3.17 -11.21
N SER A 131 24.29 2.90 -12.22
CA SER A 131 22.82 2.89 -12.05
C SER A 131 22.37 1.85 -11.04
N LEU A 132 22.87 0.62 -11.10
CA LEU A 132 22.51 -0.43 -10.16
C LEU A 132 22.95 -0.12 -8.74
N PHE A 133 24.18 0.36 -8.56
CA PHE A 133 24.72 0.67 -7.24
C PHE A 133 23.97 1.84 -6.59
N THR A 134 23.84 2.96 -7.28
CA THR A 134 23.15 4.15 -6.76
C THR A 134 21.66 3.88 -6.53
N SER A 135 20.98 3.19 -7.45
CA SER A 135 19.57 2.85 -7.30
C SER A 135 19.32 1.88 -6.14
N THR A 136 20.21 0.93 -5.89
CA THR A 136 20.08 0.03 -4.73
C THR A 136 20.14 0.81 -3.41
N ILE A 137 21.04 1.78 -3.29
CA ILE A 137 21.14 2.67 -2.13
C ILE A 137 19.87 3.54 -1.98
N ALA A 138 19.36 4.09 -3.09
CA ALA A 138 18.15 4.87 -3.10
C ALA A 138 16.93 4.06 -2.62
N ILE A 139 16.74 2.87 -3.18
CA ILE A 139 15.66 1.94 -2.80
C ILE A 139 15.73 1.59 -1.33
N TYR A 140 16.94 1.28 -0.81
CA TYR A 140 17.13 0.96 0.60
C TYR A 140 16.67 2.11 1.51
N ASN A 141 17.01 3.35 1.18
CA ASN A 141 16.67 4.52 1.98
C ASN A 141 15.16 4.86 1.91
N ILE A 142 14.54 4.67 0.72
CA ILE A 142 13.18 5.16 0.48
C ILE A 142 12.08 4.11 0.71
N ARG A 143 12.44 2.82 0.85
CA ARG A 143 11.48 1.71 1.02
C ARG A 143 10.49 1.86 2.20
N LYS A 144 10.80 2.71 3.16
CA LYS A 144 9.95 3.04 4.32
C LYS A 144 9.91 4.55 4.50
N LEU A 145 9.38 5.23 3.48
CA LEU A 145 9.27 6.67 3.48
C LEU A 145 8.19 7.11 4.48
N ARG A 146 8.60 7.61 5.63
CA ARG A 146 7.69 8.10 6.69
C ARG A 146 7.97 9.52 7.16
N LYS A 147 9.11 10.08 6.78
CA LYS A 147 9.55 11.41 7.25
C LYS A 147 10.16 12.19 6.09
N ARG A 148 9.88 13.49 6.04
CA ARG A 148 10.47 14.41 5.04
C ARG A 148 12.01 14.43 5.10
N SER A 149 12.62 14.19 6.27
CA SER A 149 14.08 14.11 6.42
C SER A 149 14.72 12.96 5.65
N GLN A 150 13.98 11.93 5.28
CA GLN A 150 14.50 10.81 4.46
C GLN A 150 14.93 11.26 3.06
N LEU A 151 14.35 12.34 2.52
CA LEU A 151 14.82 12.94 1.28
C LEU A 151 16.29 13.35 1.38
N PHE A 152 16.64 14.10 2.42
CA PHE A 152 18.03 14.57 2.64
C PHE A 152 18.97 13.40 2.91
N ILE A 153 18.54 12.42 3.72
CA ILE A 153 19.33 11.20 3.97
C ILE A 153 19.62 10.48 2.65
N THR A 154 18.61 10.36 1.77
CA THR A 154 18.77 9.73 0.46
C THR A 154 19.74 10.52 -0.41
N MET A 155 19.65 11.85 -0.47
CA MET A 155 20.56 12.69 -1.23
C MET A 155 22.02 12.51 -0.78
N PHE A 156 22.30 12.60 0.53
CA PHE A 156 23.66 12.42 1.07
C PHE A 156 24.19 10.99 0.85
N SER A 157 23.33 9.98 1.03
CA SER A 157 23.70 8.58 0.77
C SER A 157 24.02 8.33 -0.72
N LEU A 158 23.25 8.95 -1.63
CA LEU A 158 23.51 8.88 -3.07
C LEU A 158 24.79 9.58 -3.45
N MET A 159 25.08 10.75 -2.87
CA MET A 159 26.34 11.45 -3.10
C MET A 159 27.53 10.60 -2.66
N ALA A 160 27.48 9.99 -1.47
CA ALA A 160 28.53 9.10 -1.00
C ALA A 160 28.68 7.87 -1.91
N ALA A 161 27.57 7.24 -2.31
CA ALA A 161 27.59 6.10 -3.22
C ALA A 161 28.18 6.47 -4.60
N SER A 162 27.82 7.63 -5.14
CA SER A 162 28.34 8.15 -6.40
C SER A 162 29.85 8.38 -6.36
N ILE A 163 30.37 8.94 -5.28
CA ILE A 163 31.81 9.15 -5.09
C ILE A 163 32.54 7.78 -5.08
N ILE A 164 32.03 6.81 -4.30
CA ILE A 164 32.65 5.49 -4.19
C ILE A 164 32.70 4.78 -5.54
N VAL A 165 31.55 4.73 -6.25
CA VAL A 165 31.45 3.98 -7.50
C VAL A 165 32.30 4.60 -8.61
N ILE A 166 32.33 5.95 -8.74
CA ILE A 166 33.05 6.61 -9.80
C ILE A 166 34.59 6.55 -9.59
N ILE A 167 35.06 6.62 -8.32
CA ILE A 167 36.44 6.39 -7.98
C ILE A 167 36.84 4.96 -8.31
N GLY A 168 35.97 3.97 -7.94
CA GLY A 168 36.21 2.55 -8.25
C GLY A 168 36.36 2.30 -9.75
N ILE A 169 35.45 2.85 -10.58
CA ILE A 169 35.52 2.75 -12.04
C ILE A 169 36.80 3.45 -12.58
N GLY A 170 37.08 4.66 -12.06
CA GLY A 170 38.23 5.43 -12.48
C GLY A 170 39.56 4.69 -12.21
N LEU A 171 39.69 4.09 -11.04
CA LEU A 171 40.88 3.25 -10.68
C LEU A 171 40.96 1.98 -11.54
N PHE A 172 39.84 1.29 -11.76
CA PHE A 172 39.74 0.09 -12.56
C PHE A 172 40.16 0.30 -14.04
N LYS A 173 39.77 1.47 -14.59
CA LYS A 173 40.01 1.87 -15.99
C LYS A 173 41.29 2.68 -16.16
N GLU A 174 42.01 2.97 -15.09
CA GLU A 174 43.21 3.83 -15.09
C GLU A 174 42.91 5.25 -15.68
N ASN A 175 41.69 5.76 -15.44
CA ASN A 175 41.29 7.07 -15.91
C ASN A 175 42.09 8.18 -15.24
N SER A 176 42.35 9.27 -15.97
CA SER A 176 42.98 10.45 -15.39
C SER A 176 42.11 11.08 -14.29
N PHE A 177 42.77 11.67 -13.29
CA PHE A 177 42.07 12.36 -12.19
C PHE A 177 41.05 13.40 -12.69
N ALA A 178 41.41 14.13 -13.76
CA ALA A 178 40.55 15.13 -14.37
C ALA A 178 39.25 14.51 -14.93
N MET A 179 39.31 13.31 -15.55
CA MET A 179 38.16 12.58 -16.04
C MET A 179 37.23 12.14 -14.89
N VAL A 180 37.84 11.54 -13.86
CA VAL A 180 37.12 11.10 -12.67
C VAL A 180 36.38 12.27 -12.00
N LEU A 181 37.04 13.42 -11.86
CA LEU A 181 36.47 14.62 -11.27
C LEU A 181 35.31 15.17 -12.09
N ARG A 182 35.44 15.21 -13.43
CA ARG A 182 34.36 15.62 -14.33
C ARG A 182 33.13 14.71 -14.20
N ASP A 183 33.33 13.40 -14.23
CA ASP A 183 32.22 12.45 -14.18
C ASP A 183 31.55 12.46 -12.79
N MET A 184 32.35 12.67 -11.74
CA MET A 184 31.85 12.86 -10.36
C MET A 184 30.92 14.06 -10.25
N GLN A 185 31.21 15.18 -10.89
CA GLN A 185 30.34 16.38 -10.85
C GLN A 185 28.94 16.09 -11.37
N PHE A 186 28.82 15.36 -12.49
CA PHE A 186 27.53 14.97 -13.05
C PHE A 186 26.78 13.99 -12.15
N LEU A 187 27.47 13.01 -11.56
CA LEU A 187 26.85 12.06 -10.61
C LEU A 187 26.38 12.76 -9.33
N LEU A 188 27.15 13.71 -8.79
CA LEU A 188 26.75 14.49 -7.62
C LEU A 188 25.52 15.35 -7.91
N LEU A 189 25.50 15.99 -9.09
CA LEU A 189 24.31 16.75 -9.52
C LEU A 189 23.09 15.85 -9.66
N ASN A 190 23.25 14.66 -10.28
CA ASN A 190 22.17 13.67 -10.40
C ASN A 190 21.69 13.19 -9.02
N SER A 191 22.62 12.98 -8.05
CA SER A 191 22.28 12.56 -6.68
C SER A 191 21.41 13.56 -5.94
N ILE A 192 21.44 14.84 -6.32
CA ILE A 192 20.57 15.89 -5.79
C ILE A 192 19.27 15.97 -6.58
N LEU A 193 19.35 15.99 -7.91
CA LEU A 193 18.18 16.18 -8.79
C LEU A 193 17.22 14.99 -8.75
N ALA A 194 17.72 13.75 -8.77
CA ALA A 194 16.88 12.58 -8.85
C ALA A 194 15.86 12.46 -7.67
N PRO A 195 16.24 12.65 -6.39
CA PRO A 195 15.28 12.65 -5.29
C PRO A 195 14.26 13.80 -5.40
N ILE A 196 14.67 15.01 -5.78
CA ILE A 196 13.77 16.16 -5.91
C ILE A 196 12.73 15.90 -7.01
N LEU A 197 13.18 15.45 -8.18
CA LEU A 197 12.31 15.10 -9.30
C LEU A 197 11.36 13.96 -8.96
N THR A 198 11.83 12.97 -8.21
CA THR A 198 11.00 11.85 -7.75
C THR A 198 9.81 12.35 -6.93
N TYR A 199 10.03 13.25 -5.98
CA TYR A 199 8.95 13.76 -5.13
C TYR A 199 7.88 14.49 -5.94
N GLY A 200 8.29 15.34 -6.90
CA GLY A 200 7.34 16.01 -7.79
C GLY A 200 6.60 15.04 -8.71
N LEU A 201 7.33 14.06 -9.26
CA LEU A 201 6.76 13.07 -10.17
C LEU A 201 5.78 12.12 -9.47
N VAL A 202 6.10 11.66 -8.26
CA VAL A 202 5.23 10.76 -7.49
C VAL A 202 3.88 11.41 -7.24
N GLY A 203 3.82 12.65 -6.73
CA GLY A 203 2.55 13.34 -6.50
C GLY A 203 1.70 13.52 -7.76
N LEU A 204 2.34 13.80 -8.91
CA LEU A 204 1.64 13.86 -10.19
C LEU A 204 1.08 12.50 -10.62
N LEU A 205 1.87 11.43 -10.48
CA LEU A 205 1.46 10.08 -10.87
C LEU A 205 0.35 9.53 -9.96
N GLU A 206 0.39 9.82 -8.66
CA GLU A 206 -0.68 9.48 -7.72
C GLU A 206 -2.01 10.12 -8.12
N MET A 207 -1.98 11.41 -8.45
CA MET A 207 -3.18 12.14 -8.88
C MET A 207 -3.77 11.60 -10.20
N VAL A 208 -2.90 11.26 -11.18
CA VAL A 208 -3.35 10.79 -12.51
C VAL A 208 -3.80 9.33 -12.50
N PHE A 209 -3.12 8.46 -11.74
CA PHE A 209 -3.37 7.02 -11.73
C PHE A 209 -4.12 6.53 -10.50
N GLU A 210 -4.49 7.43 -9.60
CA GLU A 210 -5.23 7.10 -8.34
C GLU A 210 -4.50 6.04 -7.49
N VAL A 211 -3.15 6.05 -7.52
CA VAL A 211 -2.33 5.15 -6.71
C VAL A 211 -2.16 5.72 -5.31
N THR A 212 -2.46 4.94 -4.29
CA THR A 212 -2.29 5.36 -2.89
C THR A 212 -0.98 4.79 -2.34
N ASN A 213 -0.12 5.65 -1.83
CA ASN A 213 1.13 5.27 -1.18
C ASN A 213 1.11 5.50 0.34
N ASP A 214 2.22 5.13 1.02
CA ASP A 214 2.34 5.31 2.47
C ASP A 214 2.29 6.78 2.91
N LEU A 215 2.67 7.75 2.08
CA LEU A 215 2.61 9.18 2.43
C LEU A 215 1.16 9.64 2.50
N THR A 216 0.36 9.33 1.50
CA THR A 216 -1.08 9.60 1.48
C THR A 216 -1.78 8.95 2.67
N LEU A 217 -1.41 7.70 3.01
CA LEU A 217 -1.95 7.03 4.19
C LEU A 217 -1.56 7.73 5.50
N ILE A 218 -0.34 8.28 5.60
CA ILE A 218 0.10 9.05 6.78
C ILE A 218 -0.65 10.37 6.90
N GLU A 219 -0.91 11.06 5.79
CA GLU A 219 -1.73 12.27 5.76
C GLU A 219 -3.16 12.01 6.22
N LEU A 220 -3.74 10.87 5.85
CA LEU A 220 -5.06 10.44 6.30
C LEU A 220 -5.13 10.04 7.79
N LEU A 221 -3.99 9.78 8.45
CA LEU A 221 -3.94 9.58 9.91
C LEU A 221 -3.98 10.88 10.71
N ASP A 222 -3.83 12.02 10.08
CA ASP A 222 -3.86 13.30 10.76
C ASP A 222 -5.29 13.59 11.25
N PHE A 223 -5.44 13.76 12.57
CA PHE A 223 -6.73 14.13 13.17
C PHE A 223 -7.20 15.55 12.80
N ASP A 224 -6.33 16.35 12.19
CA ASP A 224 -6.71 17.61 11.57
C ASP A 224 -7.41 17.45 10.22
N HIS A 225 -7.45 16.24 9.65
CA HIS A 225 -8.22 15.96 8.45
C HIS A 225 -9.71 16.34 8.65
N PRO A 226 -10.32 17.11 7.73
CA PRO A 226 -11.68 17.67 7.93
C PRO A 226 -12.73 16.62 8.34
N LEU A 227 -12.70 15.45 7.69
CA LEU A 227 -13.65 14.37 7.95
C LEU A 227 -13.47 13.74 9.33
N LEU A 228 -12.22 13.56 9.80
CA LEU A 228 -11.94 13.03 11.15
C LEU A 228 -12.30 14.04 12.23
N LYS A 229 -12.03 15.34 12.02
CA LYS A 229 -12.51 16.41 12.92
C LYS A 229 -14.03 16.44 13.04
N GLU A 230 -14.73 16.26 11.93
CA GLU A 230 -16.18 16.22 11.94
C GLU A 230 -16.68 14.97 12.68
N ALA A 231 -16.10 13.80 12.43
CA ALA A 231 -16.41 12.55 13.14
C ALA A 231 -16.17 12.70 14.66
N GLN A 232 -15.06 13.28 15.07
CA GLN A 232 -14.77 13.55 16.48
C GLN A 232 -15.83 14.44 17.14
N ARG A 233 -16.32 15.45 16.43
CA ARG A 233 -17.31 16.38 16.95
C ARG A 233 -18.71 15.77 17.00
N LYS A 234 -19.15 15.05 15.95
CA LYS A 234 -20.52 14.53 15.79
C LYS A 234 -20.73 13.15 16.42
N THR A 235 -19.69 12.32 16.43
CA THR A 235 -19.73 10.92 16.84
C THR A 235 -18.51 10.55 17.67
N ASN A 236 -18.31 11.21 18.79
CA ASN A 236 -17.13 11.03 19.65
C ASN A 236 -16.97 9.58 20.12
N GLY A 237 -18.07 8.90 20.44
CA GLY A 237 -18.04 7.48 20.83
C GLY A 237 -17.52 6.59 19.69
N THR A 238 -18.04 6.77 18.46
CA THR A 238 -17.55 6.06 17.26
C THR A 238 -16.10 6.41 16.94
N PHE A 239 -15.71 7.69 17.08
CA PHE A 239 -14.34 8.14 16.84
C PHE A 239 -13.34 7.43 17.77
N ASN A 240 -13.64 7.37 19.08
CA ASN A 240 -12.81 6.68 20.06
C ASN A 240 -12.75 5.17 19.80
N HIS A 241 -13.87 4.54 19.45
CA HIS A 241 -13.94 3.16 18.99
C HIS A 241 -13.01 2.92 17.79
N SER A 242 -13.06 3.77 16.76
CA SER A 242 -12.23 3.65 15.56
C SER A 242 -10.72 3.74 15.88
N ILE A 243 -10.32 4.54 16.88
CA ILE A 243 -8.92 4.59 17.35
C ILE A 243 -8.50 3.27 17.99
N VAL A 244 -9.35 2.68 18.86
CA VAL A 244 -9.07 1.40 19.51
C VAL A 244 -8.98 0.28 18.46
N VAL A 245 -9.95 0.19 17.56
CA VAL A 245 -9.95 -0.77 16.45
C VAL A 245 -8.72 -0.58 15.57
N GLY A 246 -8.30 0.66 15.30
CA GLY A 246 -7.08 0.96 14.55
C GLY A 246 -5.82 0.43 15.21
N ASN A 247 -5.71 0.55 16.53
CA ASN A 247 -4.58 -0.01 17.29
C ASN A 247 -4.57 -1.55 17.24
N LEU A 248 -5.74 -2.18 17.36
CA LEU A 248 -5.89 -3.63 17.24
C LEU A 248 -5.52 -4.11 15.83
N ALA A 249 -6.09 -3.48 14.80
CA ALA A 249 -5.87 -3.86 13.40
C ALA A 249 -4.40 -3.67 12.98
N GLU A 250 -3.74 -2.60 13.44
CA GLU A 250 -2.32 -2.39 13.20
C GLU A 250 -1.45 -3.49 13.85
N ALA A 251 -1.76 -3.89 15.09
CA ALA A 251 -1.03 -4.93 15.80
C ALA A 251 -1.23 -6.30 15.13
N CYS A 252 -2.45 -6.62 14.72
CA CYS A 252 -2.79 -7.84 13.99
C CYS A 252 -2.09 -7.92 12.62
N ALA A 253 -2.11 -6.83 11.86
CA ALA A 253 -1.45 -6.76 10.56
C ALA A 253 0.07 -6.94 10.70
N LYS A 254 0.71 -6.33 11.71
CA LYS A 254 2.14 -6.53 12.01
C LYS A 254 2.46 -7.98 12.33
N ALA A 255 1.57 -8.70 13.05
CA ALA A 255 1.78 -10.09 13.44
C ALA A 255 1.89 -11.05 12.25
N ILE A 256 1.24 -10.73 11.13
CA ILE A 256 1.22 -11.55 9.90
C ILE A 256 1.97 -10.93 8.72
N GLY A 257 2.61 -9.77 8.92
CA GLY A 257 3.31 -9.04 7.85
C GLY A 257 2.41 -8.42 6.79
N ALA A 258 1.13 -8.14 7.12
CA ALA A 258 0.20 -7.39 6.29
C ALA A 258 0.43 -5.87 6.40
N HIS A 259 -0.29 -5.07 5.62
CA HIS A 259 -0.09 -3.63 5.54
C HIS A 259 -0.67 -2.89 6.77
N SER A 260 0.11 -2.82 7.84
CA SER A 260 -0.33 -2.32 9.16
C SER A 260 -0.79 -0.86 9.14
N LEU A 261 -0.17 0.00 8.32
CA LEU A 261 -0.56 1.40 8.17
C LEU A 261 -1.95 1.51 7.52
N LEU A 262 -2.18 0.75 6.44
CA LEU A 262 -3.47 0.70 5.76
C LEU A 262 -4.59 0.20 6.68
N CYS A 263 -4.34 -0.84 7.48
CA CYS A 263 -5.30 -1.33 8.47
C CYS A 263 -5.69 -0.24 9.47
N ARG A 264 -4.72 0.54 9.95
CA ARG A 264 -4.97 1.63 10.90
C ARG A 264 -5.79 2.75 10.27
N VAL A 265 -5.41 3.17 9.06
CA VAL A 265 -6.16 4.20 8.31
C VAL A 265 -7.56 3.71 8.01
N GLY A 266 -7.72 2.50 7.47
CA GLY A 266 -9.04 1.90 7.19
C GLY A 266 -9.93 1.89 8.42
N ALA A 267 -9.37 1.57 9.61
CA ALA A 267 -10.10 1.61 10.86
C ALA A 267 -10.57 3.02 11.25
N TYR A 268 -9.82 4.08 10.95
CA TYR A 268 -10.23 5.44 11.30
C TYR A 268 -11.43 5.92 10.46
N TYR A 269 -11.60 5.36 9.26
CA TYR A 269 -12.64 5.77 8.30
C TYR A 269 -13.80 4.79 8.16
N HIS A 270 -13.70 3.57 8.71
CA HIS A 270 -14.69 2.51 8.45
C HIS A 270 -16.12 2.89 8.84
N ASP A 271 -16.27 3.69 9.87
CA ASP A 271 -17.55 4.01 10.53
C ASP A 271 -17.99 5.50 10.39
N ILE A 272 -17.33 6.27 9.50
CA ILE A 272 -17.64 7.70 9.30
C ILE A 272 -19.10 7.97 8.93
N GLY A 273 -19.76 7.02 8.28
CA GLY A 273 -21.18 7.15 7.92
C GLY A 273 -22.14 7.19 9.08
N LYS A 274 -21.74 6.79 10.29
CA LYS A 274 -22.53 6.93 11.51
C LYS A 274 -22.82 8.39 11.87
N MET A 275 -22.04 9.34 11.32
CA MET A 275 -22.27 10.79 11.51
C MET A 275 -23.64 11.25 11.00
N ALA A 276 -24.21 10.60 10.00
CA ALA A 276 -25.49 10.98 9.41
C ALA A 276 -26.67 10.76 10.39
N LYS A 277 -26.57 9.78 11.28
CA LYS A 277 -27.62 9.39 12.23
C LYS A 277 -27.00 8.96 13.57
N SER A 278 -26.11 9.78 14.13
CA SER A 278 -25.28 9.45 15.30
C SER A 278 -26.11 8.96 16.51
N GLU A 279 -27.29 9.51 16.69
CA GLU A 279 -28.19 9.21 17.80
C GLU A 279 -28.81 7.79 17.79
N TYR A 280 -28.66 7.03 16.70
CA TYR A 280 -29.09 5.63 16.62
C TYR A 280 -27.99 4.64 16.99
N PHE A 281 -26.74 5.10 17.18
CA PHE A 281 -25.60 4.24 17.54
C PHE A 281 -25.32 4.35 19.02
N ILE A 282 -25.36 3.22 19.73
CA ILE A 282 -25.33 3.15 21.20
C ILE A 282 -24.10 3.83 21.81
N GLU A 283 -22.98 3.77 21.13
CA GLU A 283 -21.73 4.42 21.58
C GLU A 283 -21.78 5.94 21.59
N ASN A 284 -22.76 6.54 20.89
CA ASN A 284 -22.98 7.99 20.83
C ASN A 284 -24.21 8.44 21.61
N GLN A 285 -24.94 7.51 22.25
CA GLN A 285 -26.15 7.85 23.04
C GLN A 285 -25.77 8.27 24.46
N PHE A 286 -26.43 9.31 24.96
CA PHE A 286 -26.51 9.63 26.39
C PHE A 286 -27.73 8.95 26.99
N ARG A 287 -27.58 8.48 28.24
CA ARG A 287 -28.50 7.65 29.04
C ARG A 287 -30.00 7.76 28.70
N ASP A 288 -30.69 6.60 28.69
CA ASP A 288 -32.14 6.39 28.80
C ASP A 288 -33.07 6.84 27.65
N ASN A 289 -32.57 7.10 26.44
CA ASN A 289 -33.41 7.40 25.29
C ASN A 289 -32.94 6.66 24.03
N ASN A 290 -33.07 5.34 24.05
CA ASN A 290 -32.75 4.53 22.86
C ASN A 290 -33.81 4.78 21.78
N LYS A 291 -33.43 5.45 20.69
CA LYS A 291 -34.34 5.76 19.58
C LYS A 291 -34.89 4.51 18.87
N HIS A 292 -34.22 3.38 18.99
CA HIS A 292 -34.67 2.12 18.44
C HIS A 292 -35.92 1.56 19.11
N ASP A 293 -36.23 1.94 20.36
CA ASP A 293 -37.42 1.50 21.08
C ASP A 293 -38.72 2.03 20.49
N LYS A 294 -38.65 3.06 19.63
CA LYS A 294 -39.81 3.74 19.00
C LYS A 294 -40.06 3.32 17.56
N ILE A 295 -39.29 2.40 17.01
CA ILE A 295 -39.37 1.97 15.62
C ILE A 295 -39.31 0.44 15.51
N THR A 296 -39.70 -0.11 14.37
CA THR A 296 -39.71 -1.56 14.15
C THR A 296 -38.28 -2.10 14.04
N ASN A 297 -38.08 -3.41 14.36
CA ASN A 297 -36.81 -4.08 14.24
C ASN A 297 -36.23 -4.01 12.81
N THR A 298 -37.08 -4.11 11.79
CA THR A 298 -36.66 -3.98 10.38
C THR A 298 -36.19 -2.56 10.07
N MET A 299 -36.85 -1.51 10.60
CA MET A 299 -36.42 -0.12 10.40
C MET A 299 -35.12 0.15 11.14
N SER A 300 -34.95 -0.40 12.34
CA SER A 300 -33.69 -0.35 13.10
C SER A 300 -32.53 -0.94 12.32
N ALA A 301 -32.70 -2.15 11.78
CA ALA A 301 -31.69 -2.79 10.95
C ALA A 301 -31.37 -1.98 9.68
N LYS A 302 -32.38 -1.39 9.04
CA LYS A 302 -32.20 -0.52 7.88
C LYS A 302 -31.39 0.74 8.22
N ILE A 303 -31.64 1.38 9.36
CA ILE A 303 -30.90 2.55 9.82
C ILE A 303 -29.45 2.17 10.12
N ILE A 304 -29.24 1.07 10.87
CA ILE A 304 -27.87 0.60 11.17
C ILE A 304 -27.09 0.34 9.88
N ARG A 305 -27.65 -0.41 8.93
CA ARG A 305 -27.00 -0.71 7.65
C ARG A 305 -26.73 0.52 6.78
N SER A 306 -27.52 1.60 6.95
CA SER A 306 -27.38 2.79 6.11
C SER A 306 -26.07 3.53 6.29
N HIS A 307 -25.34 3.32 7.42
CA HIS A 307 -24.05 3.98 7.62
C HIS A 307 -23.00 3.59 6.57
N VAL A 308 -23.10 2.38 6.00
CA VAL A 308 -22.18 1.94 4.93
C VAL A 308 -22.31 2.84 3.70
N ASN A 309 -23.55 3.07 3.22
CA ASN A 309 -23.77 3.92 2.06
C ASN A 309 -23.44 5.39 2.34
N GLU A 310 -23.78 5.89 3.53
CA GLU A 310 -23.44 7.25 3.95
C GLU A 310 -21.92 7.42 4.10
N GLY A 311 -21.23 6.39 4.61
CA GLY A 311 -19.78 6.38 4.73
C GLY A 311 -19.09 6.44 3.36
N LEU A 312 -19.54 5.64 2.40
CA LEU A 312 -19.03 5.67 1.02
C LEU A 312 -19.24 7.03 0.36
N ARG A 313 -20.44 7.65 0.55
CA ARG A 313 -20.74 8.99 0.05
C ARG A 313 -19.77 10.03 0.64
N LEU A 314 -19.59 10.02 1.97
CA LEU A 314 -18.69 10.94 2.65
C LEU A 314 -17.22 10.72 2.23
N ALA A 315 -16.81 9.48 2.03
CA ALA A 315 -15.48 9.15 1.55
C ALA A 315 -15.22 9.72 0.14
N ASP A 316 -16.18 9.59 -0.76
CA ASP A 316 -16.12 10.15 -2.13
C ASP A 316 -16.06 11.68 -2.11
N GLU A 317 -16.93 12.32 -1.33
CA GLU A 317 -16.99 13.79 -1.19
C GLU A 317 -15.69 14.41 -0.67
N HIS A 318 -14.92 13.65 0.15
CA HIS A 318 -13.66 14.12 0.73
C HIS A 318 -12.42 13.52 0.05
N GLY A 319 -12.59 12.87 -1.09
CA GLY A 319 -11.48 12.31 -1.87
C GLY A 319 -10.69 11.22 -1.15
N ILE A 320 -11.36 10.44 -0.28
CA ILE A 320 -10.70 9.30 0.40
C ILE A 320 -10.39 8.21 -0.64
N PRO A 321 -9.13 7.76 -0.75
CA PRO A 321 -8.75 6.76 -1.73
C PRO A 321 -9.57 5.48 -1.61
N LYS A 322 -9.86 4.85 -2.75
CA LYS A 322 -10.68 3.63 -2.83
C LYS A 322 -10.17 2.51 -1.91
N ILE A 323 -8.86 2.31 -1.83
CA ILE A 323 -8.24 1.28 -0.98
C ILE A 323 -8.56 1.49 0.51
N VAL A 324 -8.86 2.72 0.95
CA VAL A 324 -9.30 3.05 2.30
C VAL A 324 -10.81 2.98 2.41
N SER A 325 -11.57 3.52 1.45
CA SER A 325 -13.02 3.49 1.47
C SER A 325 -13.60 2.07 1.32
N ASP A 326 -12.86 1.12 0.75
CA ASP A 326 -13.26 -0.30 0.67
C ASP A 326 -13.43 -0.95 2.07
N PHE A 327 -12.78 -0.42 3.10
CA PHE A 327 -12.99 -0.87 4.48
C PHE A 327 -14.42 -0.59 4.99
N ILE A 328 -15.08 0.45 4.49
CA ILE A 328 -16.43 0.85 4.91
C ILE A 328 -17.47 -0.26 4.65
N PRO A 329 -17.63 -0.83 3.45
CA PRO A 329 -18.56 -1.93 3.23
C PRO A 329 -18.01 -3.28 3.73
N MET A 330 -16.69 -3.50 3.66
CA MET A 330 -16.09 -4.80 3.89
C MET A 330 -15.95 -5.17 5.37
N HIS A 331 -15.95 -4.21 6.30
CA HIS A 331 -15.86 -4.54 7.72
C HIS A 331 -17.11 -5.28 8.25
N HIS A 332 -18.24 -5.09 7.61
CA HIS A 332 -19.45 -5.88 7.87
C HIS A 332 -19.68 -6.99 6.85
N GLY A 333 -19.17 -6.86 5.63
CA GLY A 333 -19.38 -7.82 4.54
C GLY A 333 -20.87 -8.03 4.28
N THR A 334 -21.30 -9.29 4.34
CA THR A 334 -22.72 -9.70 4.26
C THR A 334 -23.25 -10.20 5.61
N ALA A 335 -22.61 -9.84 6.71
CA ALA A 335 -23.02 -10.25 8.05
C ALA A 335 -24.41 -9.73 8.40
N ARG A 336 -25.03 -10.38 9.38
CA ARG A 336 -26.38 -10.06 9.84
C ARG A 336 -26.34 -9.06 10.99
N VAL A 337 -27.28 -8.13 11.04
CA VAL A 337 -27.52 -7.25 12.20
C VAL A 337 -28.23 -8.08 13.28
N GLU A 338 -27.41 -8.89 14.00
CA GLU A 338 -27.86 -10.02 14.80
C GLU A 338 -28.87 -9.64 15.88
N TYR A 339 -28.65 -8.52 16.59
CA TYR A 339 -29.53 -8.08 17.67
C TYR A 339 -30.98 -7.87 17.19
N PHE A 340 -31.17 -7.07 16.16
CA PHE A 340 -32.52 -6.78 15.64
C PHE A 340 -33.14 -7.97 14.90
N TYR A 341 -32.33 -8.84 14.32
CA TYR A 341 -32.82 -10.07 13.73
C TYR A 341 -33.39 -11.02 14.78
N ARG A 342 -32.70 -11.20 15.92
CA ARG A 342 -33.20 -12.04 17.04
C ARG A 342 -34.47 -11.47 17.66
N LEU A 343 -34.56 -10.14 17.80
CA LEU A 343 -35.81 -9.51 18.25
C LEU A 343 -36.95 -9.74 17.25
N ALA A 344 -36.68 -9.61 15.95
CA ALA A 344 -37.68 -9.86 14.92
C ALA A 344 -38.12 -11.35 14.89
N LEU A 345 -37.24 -12.29 15.13
CA LEU A 345 -37.61 -13.72 15.26
C LEU A 345 -38.58 -13.94 16.44
N LYS A 346 -38.28 -13.34 17.58
CA LYS A 346 -39.14 -13.44 18.76
C LYS A 346 -40.53 -12.82 18.50
N ASP A 347 -40.56 -11.63 17.90
CA ASP A 347 -41.82 -10.99 17.51
C ASP A 347 -42.60 -11.86 16.51
N ALA A 348 -41.95 -12.51 15.58
CA ALA A 348 -42.54 -13.38 14.59
C ALA A 348 -43.12 -14.67 15.17
N GLU A 349 -42.42 -15.27 16.17
CA GLU A 349 -42.94 -16.43 16.92
C GLU A 349 -44.22 -16.08 17.66
N GLU A 350 -44.29 -14.89 18.31
CA GLU A 350 -45.46 -14.42 19.04
C GLU A 350 -46.63 -14.12 18.09
N ASN A 351 -46.36 -13.64 16.88
CA ASN A 351 -47.42 -13.19 15.92
C ASN A 351 -47.72 -14.22 14.81
N GLY A 352 -47.03 -15.38 14.78
CA GLY A 352 -47.22 -16.41 13.76
C GLY A 352 -46.76 -15.98 12.35
N THR A 353 -45.79 -15.06 12.25
CA THR A 353 -45.30 -14.51 10.98
C THR A 353 -43.89 -15.06 10.65
N LYS A 354 -43.41 -14.78 9.43
CA LYS A 354 -42.01 -15.17 9.02
C LYS A 354 -41.14 -13.93 8.89
N VAL A 355 -39.87 -14.06 9.29
CA VAL A 355 -38.90 -13.01 9.14
C VAL A 355 -38.06 -13.26 7.86
N ASP A 356 -37.93 -12.24 7.02
CA ASP A 356 -37.03 -12.25 5.89
C ASP A 356 -35.62 -11.85 6.38
N GLU A 357 -34.72 -12.83 6.44
CA GLU A 357 -33.33 -12.63 6.88
C GLU A 357 -32.57 -11.63 6.02
N SER A 358 -32.90 -11.53 4.72
CA SER A 358 -32.21 -10.61 3.79
C SER A 358 -32.37 -9.13 4.21
N ALA A 359 -33.48 -8.79 4.85
CA ALA A 359 -33.74 -7.45 5.39
C ALA A 359 -32.77 -7.05 6.53
N TYR A 360 -32.09 -8.01 7.13
CA TYR A 360 -31.17 -7.80 8.25
C TYR A 360 -29.72 -8.03 7.88
N ARG A 361 -29.38 -8.43 6.64
CA ARG A 361 -28.01 -8.61 6.18
C ARG A 361 -27.45 -7.36 5.53
N TYR A 362 -26.16 -7.07 5.77
CA TYR A 362 -25.43 -6.05 5.03
C TYR A 362 -25.30 -6.43 3.55
N PRO A 363 -25.21 -5.43 2.65
CA PRO A 363 -25.18 -5.70 1.20
C PRO A 363 -23.84 -6.26 0.68
N GLY A 364 -22.78 -6.19 1.47
CA GLY A 364 -21.43 -6.52 1.03
C GLY A 364 -20.71 -5.35 0.35
N PRO A 365 -19.58 -5.62 -0.31
CA PRO A 365 -18.96 -6.93 -0.50
C PRO A 365 -18.30 -7.51 0.76
N LYS A 366 -17.99 -8.81 0.71
CA LYS A 366 -17.18 -9.47 1.76
C LYS A 366 -15.73 -8.99 1.70
N PRO A 367 -14.96 -9.10 2.81
CA PRO A 367 -13.53 -8.85 2.80
C PRO A 367 -12.82 -9.68 1.73
N ASN A 368 -11.97 -9.05 0.92
CA ASN A 368 -11.21 -9.69 -0.15
C ASN A 368 -9.69 -9.47 -0.05
N THR A 369 -9.25 -8.75 0.98
CA THR A 369 -7.84 -8.56 1.34
C THR A 369 -7.61 -8.98 2.78
N LYS A 370 -6.34 -9.25 3.15
CA LYS A 370 -5.99 -9.55 4.55
C LYS A 370 -6.35 -8.38 5.48
N GLU A 371 -6.12 -7.17 5.01
CA GLU A 371 -6.34 -5.93 5.76
C GLU A 371 -7.82 -5.73 6.09
N THR A 372 -8.71 -5.91 5.11
CA THR A 372 -10.16 -5.77 5.34
C THR A 372 -10.71 -6.91 6.21
N GLY A 373 -10.17 -8.13 6.07
CA GLY A 373 -10.50 -9.27 6.94
C GLY A 373 -10.05 -9.05 8.38
N ILE A 374 -8.86 -8.50 8.60
CA ILE A 374 -8.35 -8.11 9.91
C ILE A 374 -9.30 -7.09 10.56
N LEU A 375 -9.70 -6.06 9.81
CA LEU A 375 -10.60 -5.04 10.35
C LEU A 375 -11.95 -5.63 10.76
N MET A 376 -12.56 -6.48 9.94
CA MET A 376 -13.82 -7.16 10.27
C MET A 376 -13.73 -7.92 11.60
N ILE A 377 -12.60 -8.59 11.86
CA ILE A 377 -12.39 -9.32 13.10
C ILE A 377 -12.18 -8.36 14.27
N CYS A 378 -11.33 -7.34 14.11
CA CYS A 378 -10.97 -6.38 15.16
C CYS A 378 -12.17 -5.55 15.61
N ASP A 379 -13.00 -5.09 14.68
CA ASP A 379 -14.23 -4.35 14.95
C ASP A 379 -15.22 -5.19 15.77
N ALA A 380 -15.50 -6.41 15.31
CA ALA A 380 -16.41 -7.31 16.01
C ALA A 380 -15.89 -7.67 17.43
N VAL A 381 -14.58 -7.87 17.58
CA VAL A 381 -13.95 -8.18 18.87
C VAL A 381 -14.01 -6.98 19.82
N GLU A 382 -13.69 -5.77 19.35
CA GLU A 382 -13.75 -4.57 20.20
C GLU A 382 -15.16 -4.36 20.74
N GLY A 383 -16.18 -4.41 19.87
CA GLY A 383 -17.55 -4.25 20.27
C GLY A 383 -18.03 -5.32 21.28
N ALA A 384 -17.63 -6.57 21.08
CA ALA A 384 -18.00 -7.66 21.97
C ALA A 384 -17.27 -7.58 23.33
N VAL A 385 -15.97 -7.33 23.34
CA VAL A 385 -15.17 -7.24 24.57
C VAL A 385 -15.63 -6.07 25.45
N ARG A 386 -15.97 -4.93 24.82
CA ARG A 386 -16.53 -3.77 25.54
C ARG A 386 -17.84 -4.07 26.25
N SER A 387 -18.61 -5.05 25.80
CA SER A 387 -19.88 -5.48 26.42
C SER A 387 -19.69 -6.42 27.62
N ILE A 388 -18.50 -6.96 27.87
CA ILE A 388 -18.21 -7.85 29.00
C ILE A 388 -18.21 -7.04 30.30
N ARG A 389 -19.07 -7.43 31.26
CA ARG A 389 -19.21 -6.69 32.52
C ARG A 389 -17.97 -6.73 33.40
N GLU A 390 -17.25 -7.85 33.43
CA GLU A 390 -16.01 -8.04 34.18
C GLU A 390 -15.02 -8.74 33.25
N PRO A 391 -14.30 -7.97 32.41
CA PRO A 391 -13.36 -8.55 31.46
C PRO A 391 -12.14 -9.10 32.21
N ASP A 392 -11.86 -10.38 31.99
CA ASP A 392 -10.59 -11.01 32.30
C ASP A 392 -9.98 -11.57 31.01
N ILE A 393 -8.70 -11.88 31.03
CA ILE A 393 -7.96 -12.26 29.84
C ILE A 393 -8.48 -13.54 29.20
N PHE A 394 -8.99 -14.48 29.99
CA PHE A 394 -9.52 -15.76 29.47
C PHE A 394 -10.89 -15.57 28.82
N LYS A 395 -11.74 -14.70 29.38
CA LYS A 395 -13.02 -14.32 28.75
C LYS A 395 -12.79 -13.57 27.44
N ILE A 396 -11.79 -12.70 27.40
CA ILE A 396 -11.40 -11.98 26.19
C ILE A 396 -10.91 -12.97 25.12
N GLU A 397 -10.02 -13.90 25.48
CA GLU A 397 -9.51 -14.93 24.57
C GLU A 397 -10.64 -15.80 24.00
N ALA A 398 -11.52 -16.30 24.88
CA ALA A 398 -12.67 -17.09 24.47
C ALA A 398 -13.62 -16.31 23.53
N MET A 399 -13.79 -15.01 23.76
CA MET A 399 -14.61 -14.15 22.89
C MET A 399 -13.98 -13.99 21.51
N ILE A 400 -12.67 -13.79 21.41
CA ILE A 400 -11.94 -13.72 20.13
C ILE A 400 -12.11 -15.01 19.34
N ASP A 401 -11.88 -16.18 20.00
CA ASP A 401 -12.05 -17.49 19.37
C ASP A 401 -13.48 -17.72 18.86
N LYS A 402 -14.46 -17.29 19.63
CA LYS A 402 -15.88 -17.37 19.25
C LYS A 402 -16.15 -16.53 18.00
N ILE A 403 -15.72 -15.28 17.99
CA ILE A 403 -15.96 -14.35 16.87
C ILE A 403 -15.29 -14.86 15.59
N ILE A 404 -14.03 -15.28 15.65
CA ILE A 404 -13.32 -15.84 14.50
C ILE A 404 -14.10 -17.04 13.92
N LYS A 405 -14.52 -17.98 14.80
CA LYS A 405 -15.31 -19.15 14.39
C LYS A 405 -16.65 -18.76 13.75
N GLU A 406 -17.36 -17.80 14.32
CA GLU A 406 -18.63 -17.30 13.78
C GLU A 406 -18.45 -16.64 12.39
N LYS A 407 -17.40 -15.82 12.19
CA LYS A 407 -17.10 -15.21 10.89
C LYS A 407 -16.75 -16.24 9.82
N ILE A 408 -16.00 -17.30 10.19
CA ILE A 408 -15.69 -18.42 9.30
C ILE A 408 -16.97 -19.20 8.97
N ALA A 409 -17.78 -19.55 9.97
CA ALA A 409 -19.01 -20.32 9.79
C ALA A 409 -20.05 -19.59 8.93
N ASP A 410 -20.18 -18.26 9.05
CA ASP A 410 -21.03 -17.41 8.20
C ASP A 410 -20.41 -17.15 6.81
N GLY A 411 -19.22 -17.70 6.53
CA GLY A 411 -18.53 -17.57 5.24
C GLY A 411 -18.10 -16.14 4.91
N GLN A 412 -17.93 -15.28 5.92
CA GLN A 412 -17.54 -13.89 5.71
C GLN A 412 -16.10 -13.72 5.23
N LEU A 413 -15.23 -14.70 5.55
CA LEU A 413 -13.81 -14.69 5.20
C LEU A 413 -13.49 -15.54 3.97
N ASN A 414 -14.48 -16.05 3.22
CA ASN A 414 -14.26 -16.95 2.09
C ASN A 414 -13.45 -16.31 0.95
N ASP A 415 -13.60 -15.01 0.73
CA ASP A 415 -12.91 -14.27 -0.33
C ASP A 415 -11.59 -13.63 0.17
N CYS A 416 -11.30 -13.80 1.48
CA CYS A 416 -10.16 -13.20 2.15
C CYS A 416 -8.97 -14.19 2.17
N PRO A 417 -7.76 -13.80 1.72
CA PRO A 417 -6.59 -14.69 1.66
C PRO A 417 -5.89 -14.85 3.03
N LEU A 418 -6.66 -14.98 4.11
CA LEU A 418 -6.17 -15.28 5.46
C LEU A 418 -6.11 -16.79 5.67
N THR A 419 -4.96 -17.28 6.15
CA THR A 419 -4.79 -18.67 6.54
C THR A 419 -5.17 -18.90 8.01
N LEU A 420 -5.42 -20.15 8.40
CA LEU A 420 -5.69 -20.49 9.79
C LEU A 420 -4.50 -20.18 10.73
N ASP A 421 -3.26 -20.33 10.23
CA ASP A 421 -2.05 -19.92 10.97
C ASP A 421 -2.01 -18.41 11.20
N GLU A 422 -2.36 -17.63 10.19
CA GLU A 422 -2.44 -16.16 10.32
C GLU A 422 -3.56 -15.74 11.27
N LEU A 423 -4.71 -16.40 11.28
CA LEU A 423 -5.77 -16.13 12.25
C LEU A 423 -5.32 -16.38 13.70
N ASN A 424 -4.53 -17.43 13.94
CA ASN A 424 -3.92 -17.67 15.24
C ASN A 424 -2.91 -16.58 15.64
N LYS A 425 -2.10 -16.10 14.68
CA LYS A 425 -1.17 -14.99 14.90
C LYS A 425 -1.90 -13.66 15.15
N ILE A 426 -3.02 -13.41 14.46
CA ILE A 426 -3.89 -12.26 14.68
C ILE A 426 -4.46 -12.27 16.09
N LYS A 427 -4.93 -13.43 16.59
CA LYS A 427 -5.38 -13.57 17.98
C LYS A 427 -4.25 -13.23 18.94
N GLY A 428 -3.07 -13.76 18.72
CA GLY A 428 -1.93 -13.66 19.62
C GLY A 428 -2.05 -14.63 20.81
N SER A 429 -1.19 -14.46 21.81
CA SER A 429 -1.22 -15.24 23.04
C SER A 429 -1.21 -14.35 24.28
N VAL A 430 -1.67 -14.89 25.41
CA VAL A 430 -1.78 -14.18 26.70
C VAL A 430 -0.45 -13.57 27.13
N ASP A 431 0.64 -14.31 27.00
CA ASP A 431 2.00 -13.89 27.37
C ASP A 431 2.78 -13.29 26.20
N GLY A 432 2.15 -13.19 25.02
CA GLY A 432 2.77 -12.67 23.81
C GLY A 432 2.89 -11.16 23.78
N THR A 433 3.61 -10.66 22.76
CA THR A 433 3.78 -9.23 22.47
C THR A 433 3.17 -8.82 21.14
N SER A 434 2.59 -9.76 20.38
CA SER A 434 2.02 -9.54 19.05
C SER A 434 0.59 -10.06 18.95
N GLY A 435 -0.17 -9.51 18.02
CA GLY A 435 -1.58 -9.84 17.85
C GLY A 435 -2.51 -9.01 18.73
N MET A 436 -3.75 -9.43 18.84
CA MET A 436 -4.86 -8.70 19.47
C MET A 436 -4.83 -8.76 21.00
N LEU A 437 -4.57 -9.94 21.58
CA LEU A 437 -4.63 -10.18 23.02
C LEU A 437 -3.75 -9.23 23.84
N PRO A 438 -2.47 -8.97 23.49
CA PRO A 438 -1.64 -8.03 24.26
C PRO A 438 -2.18 -6.61 24.28
N VAL A 439 -2.79 -6.16 23.17
CA VAL A 439 -3.38 -4.81 23.08
C VAL A 439 -4.62 -4.73 23.95
N LEU A 440 -5.51 -5.72 23.88
CA LEU A 440 -6.73 -5.76 24.71
C LEU A 440 -6.40 -5.86 26.21
N ARG A 441 -5.38 -6.64 26.56
CA ARG A 441 -4.89 -6.69 27.96
C ARG A 441 -4.44 -5.31 28.46
N GLY A 442 -3.81 -4.49 27.58
CA GLY A 442 -3.41 -3.12 27.94
C GLY A 442 -4.59 -2.15 28.11
N ILE A 443 -5.69 -2.37 27.38
CA ILE A 443 -6.90 -1.55 27.43
C ILE A 443 -7.78 -1.92 28.62
N TYR A 444 -7.96 -3.22 28.89
CA TYR A 444 -8.85 -3.76 29.91
C TYR A 444 -8.05 -4.34 31.09
N HIS A 445 -7.14 -3.53 31.68
CA HIS A 445 -6.39 -3.91 32.86
C HIS A 445 -7.25 -3.89 34.13
N ILE A 446 -6.77 -4.58 35.16
CA ILE A 446 -7.45 -4.72 36.48
C ILE A 446 -7.75 -3.33 37.05
N ARG A 447 -9.00 -3.12 37.51
CA ARG A 447 -9.36 -1.91 38.25
C ARG A 447 -8.61 -1.88 39.59
N VAL A 448 -8.05 -0.72 39.92
CA VAL A 448 -7.53 -0.48 41.26
C VAL A 448 -8.73 -0.38 42.19
N GLU A 449 -8.88 -1.32 43.13
CA GLU A 449 -9.86 -1.21 44.19
C GLU A 449 -9.33 -0.25 45.24
N TYR A 450 -10.05 0.85 45.45
CA TYR A 450 -9.72 1.78 46.52
C TYR A 450 -10.24 1.23 47.87
N PRO A 451 -9.48 1.35 48.96
CA PRO A 451 -9.89 0.86 50.29
C PRO A 451 -11.24 1.42 50.76
N ASP A 452 -11.62 2.57 50.27
CA ASP A 452 -12.83 3.30 50.66
C ASP A 452 -14.00 3.14 49.67
N ASP A 453 -13.92 2.17 48.75
CA ASP A 453 -15.01 1.89 47.80
C ASP A 453 -16.24 1.36 48.59
N PRO A 454 -17.44 2.02 48.46
CA PRO A 454 -18.66 1.59 49.16
C PRO A 454 -19.06 0.13 48.98
N LYS A 455 -18.61 -0.52 47.91
CA LYS A 455 -18.82 -1.94 47.66
C LYS A 455 -18.01 -2.86 48.57
N ASN A 456 -16.88 -2.39 49.09
CA ASN A 456 -16.03 -3.13 50.02
C ASN A 456 -16.51 -3.05 51.47
N ILE A 457 -17.39 -2.08 51.78
CA ILE A 457 -17.95 -1.88 53.12
C ILE A 457 -19.15 -2.81 53.39
N SER A 458 -19.84 -3.33 52.33
CA SER A 458 -21.00 -4.20 52.48
C SER A 458 -20.69 -5.69 52.72
N ASN A 459 -19.40 -6.08 52.64
CA ASN A 459 -18.93 -7.46 52.81
C ASN A 459 -18.12 -7.67 54.13
N LYS A 460 -18.19 -6.76 55.07
CA LYS A 460 -17.81 -6.96 56.47
C LYS A 460 -19.06 -6.88 57.33
#